data_592884c0c757f40d07f6add1b1ab0cdd
#
_entry.id   592884c0c757f40d07f6add1b1ab0cdd
#
_cell.length_a   1.000
_cell.length_b   1.000
_cell.length_c   1.000
_cell.angle_alpha   90.00
_cell.angle_beta   90.00
_cell.angle_gamma   90.00
#
_symmetry.space_group_name_H-M   'P 1'
#
loop_
_entity.id
_entity.type
_entity.pdbx_description
1 polymer ?
#
loop_
_entity_poly.entity_id
_entity_poly.type
_entity_poly.pdbx_seq_one_letter_code
_entity_poly.pdbx_strand_id
1 'polypeptide(L)'
;MSFNNTDIAAFKDVWVFCEQRQGKLMPTDFELISEGRKLADELGVDLCGLLLGENVEGLAKELGGYGADKIYVCDHPLLKNYTTDGYTAAICQVIEELKPEVMLFGASNIGRDLGPRCAARLHTGLCADCTHLDVDMPIYKDFLREASTLAPEKIDGMNSAMVLGEKHDVSRDLKMTRPAFGGHLMATIICPRFRPAMATV
;
A
#
# COMPACT_ATOMS: atom_id res chain seq x y z
N MET A 1 -20.46 -12.89 4.46
CA MET A 1 -20.43 -11.78 5.44
C MET A 1 -20.16 -10.52 4.65
N SER A 2 -20.74 -9.39 5.01
CA SER A 2 -20.40 -8.11 4.37
C SER A 2 -18.96 -7.77 4.73
N PHE A 3 -18.18 -7.27 3.76
CA PHE A 3 -16.83 -6.76 3.99
C PHE A 3 -16.87 -5.65 5.05
N ASN A 4 -16.04 -5.79 6.09
CA ASN A 4 -15.92 -4.82 7.18
C ASN A 4 -14.47 -4.34 7.26
N ASN A 5 -14.22 -3.17 6.74
CA ASN A 5 -12.88 -2.55 6.70
C ASN A 5 -12.51 -1.78 7.98
N THR A 6 -13.39 -1.74 8.98
CA THR A 6 -13.13 -1.14 10.30
C THR A 6 -12.65 -2.15 11.34
N ASP A 7 -12.76 -3.45 11.06
CA ASP A 7 -12.17 -4.51 11.88
C ASP A 7 -10.69 -4.68 11.55
N ILE A 8 -9.88 -3.73 12.02
CA ILE A 8 -8.44 -3.63 11.69
C ILE A 8 -7.69 -4.92 12.04
N ALA A 9 -8.05 -5.58 13.13
CA ALA A 9 -7.38 -6.81 13.59
C ALA A 9 -7.58 -8.00 12.64
N ALA A 10 -8.57 -7.95 11.75
CA ALA A 10 -8.81 -8.98 10.74
C ALA A 10 -7.89 -8.85 9.51
N PHE A 11 -7.14 -7.74 9.39
CA PHE A 11 -6.29 -7.45 8.24
C PHE A 11 -4.83 -7.74 8.57
N LYS A 12 -4.11 -8.31 7.60
CA LYS A 12 -2.72 -8.73 7.76
C LYS A 12 -2.00 -8.68 6.42
N ASP A 13 -0.68 -8.61 6.47
CA ASP A 13 0.25 -8.68 5.35
C ASP A 13 0.35 -7.38 4.54
N VAL A 14 1.52 -7.18 3.95
CA VAL A 14 1.81 -6.07 3.04
C VAL A 14 1.69 -6.57 1.61
N TRP A 15 0.88 -5.91 0.82
CA TRP A 15 0.64 -6.30 -0.56
C TRP A 15 1.11 -5.25 -1.55
N VAL A 16 1.63 -5.73 -2.68
CA VAL A 16 2.04 -4.91 -3.83
C VAL A 16 1.24 -5.34 -5.05
N PHE A 17 0.56 -4.40 -5.70
CA PHE A 17 0.04 -4.64 -7.05
C PHE A 17 1.19 -4.65 -8.03
N CYS A 18 1.41 -5.80 -8.67
CA CYS A 18 2.45 -6.01 -9.66
C CYS A 18 1.89 -5.71 -11.06
N GLU A 19 2.34 -4.61 -11.63
CA GLU A 19 1.89 -4.15 -12.95
C GLU A 19 2.63 -4.92 -14.04
N GLN A 20 1.90 -5.53 -14.95
CA GLN A 20 2.45 -6.12 -16.16
C GLN A 20 1.86 -5.44 -17.42
N ARG A 21 2.65 -5.36 -18.46
CA ARG A 21 2.22 -4.90 -19.79
C ARG A 21 2.65 -5.92 -20.82
N GLN A 22 1.67 -6.50 -21.52
CA GLN A 22 1.92 -7.49 -22.58
C GLN A 22 2.83 -8.66 -22.13
N GLY A 23 2.61 -9.17 -20.94
CA GLY A 23 3.39 -10.28 -20.38
C GLY A 23 4.80 -9.92 -19.89
N LYS A 24 5.05 -8.63 -19.60
CA LYS A 24 6.32 -8.17 -19.00
C LYS A 24 6.03 -7.39 -17.74
N LEU A 25 6.74 -7.73 -16.65
CA LEU A 25 6.72 -6.97 -15.40
C LEU A 25 7.31 -5.57 -15.59
N MET A 26 6.80 -4.62 -14.85
CA MET A 26 7.32 -3.26 -14.86
C MET A 26 8.47 -3.10 -13.85
N PRO A 27 9.50 -2.31 -14.14
CA PRO A 27 10.60 -2.07 -13.19
C PRO A 27 10.14 -1.58 -11.82
N THR A 28 9.08 -0.78 -11.77
CA THR A 28 8.46 -0.28 -10.54
C THR A 28 7.97 -1.39 -9.62
N ASP A 29 7.64 -2.58 -10.13
CA ASP A 29 7.21 -3.71 -9.31
C ASP A 29 8.33 -4.18 -8.38
N PHE A 30 9.56 -4.24 -8.90
CA PHE A 30 10.73 -4.68 -8.14
C PHE A 30 11.11 -3.67 -7.06
N GLU A 31 10.98 -2.38 -7.36
CA GLU A 31 11.19 -1.30 -6.39
C GLU A 31 10.15 -1.37 -5.27
N LEU A 32 8.87 -1.55 -5.63
CA LEU A 32 7.79 -1.69 -4.66
C LEU A 32 7.89 -2.96 -3.81
N ILE A 33 8.31 -4.10 -4.39
CA ILE A 33 8.56 -5.32 -3.63
C ILE A 33 9.70 -5.08 -2.64
N SER A 34 10.77 -4.39 -3.03
CA SER A 34 11.86 -4.06 -2.13
C SER A 34 11.42 -3.15 -0.98
N GLU A 35 10.59 -2.16 -1.25
CA GLU A 35 10.03 -1.28 -0.22
C GLU A 35 9.00 -2.01 0.66
N GLY A 36 8.12 -2.77 0.06
CA GLY A 36 7.15 -3.61 0.76
C GLY A 36 7.81 -4.63 1.69
N ARG A 37 9.00 -5.15 1.33
CA ARG A 37 9.76 -6.07 2.18
C ARG A 37 10.17 -5.40 3.50
N LYS A 38 10.65 -4.16 3.45
CA LYS A 38 11.00 -3.40 4.67
C LYS A 38 9.78 -3.26 5.58
N LEU A 39 8.64 -2.83 5.02
CA LEU A 39 7.41 -2.66 5.78
C LEU A 39 6.91 -3.98 6.37
N ALA A 40 6.98 -5.08 5.61
CA ALA A 40 6.57 -6.40 6.07
C ALA A 40 7.47 -6.93 7.19
N ASP A 41 8.79 -6.72 7.10
CA ASP A 41 9.75 -7.08 8.15
C ASP A 41 9.50 -6.30 9.44
N GLU A 42 9.24 -4.98 9.36
CA GLU A 42 8.91 -4.14 10.51
C GLU A 42 7.60 -4.57 11.19
N LEU A 43 6.60 -4.99 10.40
CA LEU A 43 5.33 -5.51 10.91
C LEU A 43 5.42 -6.96 11.39
N GLY A 44 6.41 -7.73 10.94
CA GLY A 44 6.54 -9.17 11.21
C GLY A 44 5.48 -9.99 10.48
N VAL A 45 5.18 -9.63 9.21
CA VAL A 45 4.16 -10.25 8.36
C VAL A 45 4.73 -10.64 6.99
N ASP A 46 3.93 -11.33 6.18
CA ASP A 46 4.33 -11.70 4.82
C ASP A 46 4.23 -10.50 3.86
N LEU A 47 5.14 -10.49 2.88
CA LEU A 47 5.04 -9.65 1.69
C LEU A 47 4.38 -10.43 0.56
N CYS A 48 3.28 -9.91 0.04
CA CYS A 48 2.53 -10.56 -1.02
C CYS A 48 2.47 -9.70 -2.29
N GLY A 49 2.71 -10.31 -3.44
CA GLY A 49 2.43 -9.68 -4.73
C GLY A 49 1.04 -10.07 -5.24
N LEU A 50 0.37 -9.15 -5.92
CA LEU A 50 -0.89 -9.40 -6.63
C LEU A 50 -0.71 -9.10 -8.11
N LEU A 51 -0.77 -10.14 -8.94
CA LEU A 51 -0.54 -10.09 -10.39
C LEU A 51 -1.81 -10.44 -11.16
N LEU A 52 -2.22 -9.58 -12.08
CA LEU A 52 -3.40 -9.76 -12.91
C LEU A 52 -3.05 -9.80 -14.40
N GLY A 53 -3.70 -10.69 -15.17
CA GLY A 53 -3.51 -10.73 -16.60
C GLY A 53 -4.10 -11.96 -17.28
N GLU A 54 -3.64 -12.25 -18.48
CA GLU A 54 -3.87 -13.50 -19.22
C GLU A 54 -2.53 -14.18 -19.48
N ASN A 55 -2.40 -15.45 -19.10
CA ASN A 55 -1.16 -16.25 -19.22
C ASN A 55 0.04 -15.62 -18.47
N VAL A 56 -0.20 -15.12 -17.25
CA VAL A 56 0.80 -14.39 -16.43
C VAL A 56 1.43 -15.20 -15.32
N GLU A 57 1.00 -16.45 -15.09
CA GLU A 57 1.55 -17.33 -14.02
C GLU A 57 3.08 -17.45 -14.07
N GLY A 58 3.66 -17.49 -15.28
CA GLY A 58 5.11 -17.58 -15.47
C GLY A 58 5.90 -16.41 -14.87
N LEU A 59 5.27 -15.24 -14.71
CA LEU A 59 5.90 -14.04 -14.15
C LEU A 59 5.99 -14.09 -12.61
N ALA A 60 5.16 -14.89 -11.96
CA ALA A 60 5.12 -14.96 -10.50
C ALA A 60 6.45 -15.41 -9.89
N LYS A 61 7.16 -16.32 -10.57
CA LYS A 61 8.48 -16.82 -10.12
C LYS A 61 9.54 -15.71 -10.09
N GLU A 62 9.49 -14.80 -11.04
CA GLU A 62 10.41 -13.67 -11.11
C GLU A 62 10.17 -12.73 -9.91
N LEU A 63 8.92 -12.39 -9.61
CA LEU A 63 8.54 -11.58 -8.45
C LEU A 63 9.00 -12.18 -7.12
N GLY A 64 8.86 -13.49 -6.95
CA GLY A 64 9.37 -14.22 -5.78
C GLY A 64 10.88 -14.10 -5.60
N GLY A 65 11.64 -14.01 -6.69
CA GLY A 65 13.10 -13.80 -6.67
C GLY A 65 13.54 -12.44 -6.09
N TYR A 66 12.65 -11.46 -6.03
CA TYR A 66 12.91 -10.13 -5.48
C TYR A 66 12.46 -9.96 -4.01
N GLY A 67 11.92 -10.99 -3.38
CA GLY A 67 11.64 -10.99 -1.94
C GLY A 67 10.18 -11.09 -1.54
N ALA A 68 9.25 -11.31 -2.47
CA ALA A 68 7.87 -11.60 -2.13
C ALA A 68 7.75 -13.04 -1.58
N ASP A 69 7.06 -13.19 -0.45
CA ASP A 69 6.81 -14.50 0.18
C ASP A 69 5.72 -15.27 -0.57
N LYS A 70 4.73 -14.56 -1.09
CA LYS A 70 3.59 -15.13 -1.82
C LYS A 70 3.24 -14.26 -3.02
N ILE A 71 2.81 -14.90 -4.11
CA ILE A 71 2.23 -14.21 -5.27
C ILE A 71 0.84 -14.76 -5.52
N TYR A 72 -0.15 -13.88 -5.42
CA TYR A 72 -1.52 -14.17 -5.83
C TYR A 72 -1.67 -13.82 -7.30
N VAL A 73 -2.12 -14.77 -8.09
CA VAL A 73 -2.27 -14.61 -9.53
C VAL A 73 -3.74 -14.69 -9.91
N CYS A 74 -4.25 -13.64 -10.55
CA CYS A 74 -5.56 -13.62 -11.18
C CYS A 74 -5.36 -13.75 -12.69
N ASP A 75 -5.34 -15.00 -13.20
CA ASP A 75 -5.14 -15.30 -14.61
C ASP A 75 -6.49 -15.54 -15.29
N HIS A 76 -6.89 -14.65 -16.18
CA HIS A 76 -8.18 -14.74 -16.85
C HIS A 76 -8.17 -13.96 -18.17
N PRO A 77 -8.81 -14.47 -19.27
CA PRO A 77 -8.87 -13.78 -20.58
C PRO A 77 -9.42 -12.36 -20.54
N LEU A 78 -10.36 -12.06 -19.64
CA LEU A 78 -10.91 -10.71 -19.45
C LEU A 78 -9.89 -9.72 -18.87
N LEU A 79 -8.80 -10.20 -18.30
CA LEU A 79 -7.71 -9.39 -17.73
C LEU A 79 -6.53 -9.20 -18.69
N LYS A 80 -6.67 -9.69 -19.95
CA LYS A 80 -5.65 -9.55 -21.00
C LYS A 80 -5.23 -8.10 -21.20
N ASN A 81 -6.21 -7.22 -21.33
CA ASN A 81 -6.00 -5.79 -21.48
C ASN A 81 -6.46 -5.08 -20.22
N TYR A 82 -5.69 -4.10 -19.79
CA TYR A 82 -6.09 -3.27 -18.67
C TYR A 82 -7.41 -2.54 -18.98
N THR A 83 -8.34 -2.69 -18.07
CA THR A 83 -9.54 -1.86 -17.97
C THR A 83 -9.73 -1.51 -16.50
N THR A 84 -10.01 -0.26 -16.19
CA THR A 84 -10.18 0.22 -14.81
C THR A 84 -11.21 -0.59 -14.05
N ASP A 85 -12.38 -0.82 -14.64
CA ASP A 85 -13.48 -1.53 -13.97
C ASP A 85 -13.19 -3.01 -13.76
N GLY A 86 -12.59 -3.69 -14.76
CA GLY A 86 -12.25 -5.13 -14.66
C GLY A 86 -11.21 -5.40 -13.61
N TYR A 87 -10.12 -4.63 -13.63
CA TYR A 87 -9.03 -4.75 -12.66
C TYR A 87 -9.50 -4.36 -11.25
N THR A 88 -10.26 -3.27 -11.11
CA THR A 88 -10.85 -2.87 -9.83
C THR A 88 -11.74 -3.95 -9.25
N ALA A 89 -12.60 -4.57 -10.08
CA ALA A 89 -13.49 -5.64 -9.62
C ALA A 89 -12.70 -6.84 -9.08
N ALA A 90 -11.69 -7.31 -9.83
CA ALA A 90 -10.85 -8.43 -9.44
C ALA A 90 -10.06 -8.13 -8.16
N ILE A 91 -9.36 -6.99 -8.10
CA ILE A 91 -8.54 -6.60 -6.95
C ILE A 91 -9.40 -6.43 -5.69
N CYS A 92 -10.53 -5.73 -5.78
CA CYS A 92 -11.39 -5.54 -4.62
C CYS A 92 -11.96 -6.85 -4.09
N GLN A 93 -12.35 -7.78 -4.97
CA GLN A 93 -12.80 -9.11 -4.55
C GLN A 93 -11.72 -9.87 -3.78
N VAL A 94 -10.48 -9.85 -4.27
CA VAL A 94 -9.34 -10.50 -3.59
C VAL A 94 -9.05 -9.82 -2.23
N ILE A 95 -9.08 -8.49 -2.17
CA ILE A 95 -8.89 -7.74 -0.92
C ILE A 95 -9.99 -8.04 0.10
N GLU A 96 -11.24 -8.12 -0.31
CA GLU A 96 -12.37 -8.45 0.57
C GLU A 96 -12.23 -9.85 1.17
N GLU A 97 -11.66 -10.79 0.43
CA GLU A 97 -11.47 -12.17 0.84
C GLU A 97 -10.23 -12.35 1.72
N LEU A 98 -9.09 -11.80 1.32
CA LEU A 98 -7.79 -12.05 1.93
C LEU A 98 -7.30 -10.95 2.90
N LYS A 99 -7.94 -9.78 2.89
CA LYS A 99 -7.78 -8.71 3.87
C LYS A 99 -6.34 -8.27 4.11
N PRO A 100 -5.64 -7.74 3.11
CA PRO A 100 -4.31 -7.14 3.32
C PRO A 100 -4.39 -5.93 4.26
N GLU A 101 -3.40 -5.72 5.11
CA GLU A 101 -3.30 -4.53 5.96
C GLU A 101 -2.84 -3.30 5.16
N VAL A 102 -1.90 -3.52 4.26
CA VAL A 102 -1.33 -2.49 3.38
C VAL A 102 -1.46 -2.94 1.93
N MET A 103 -1.81 -2.01 1.03
CA MET A 103 -1.83 -2.24 -0.42
C MET A 103 -1.11 -1.12 -1.15
N LEU A 104 0.01 -1.45 -1.81
CA LEU A 104 0.84 -0.52 -2.56
C LEU A 104 0.62 -0.68 -4.06
N PHE A 105 0.60 0.45 -4.76
CA PHE A 105 0.54 0.55 -6.23
C PHE A 105 1.72 1.39 -6.71
N GLY A 106 2.29 1.07 -7.87
CA GLY A 106 3.23 1.98 -8.53
C GLY A 106 2.54 3.27 -8.97
N ALA A 107 3.18 4.42 -8.85
CA ALA A 107 2.64 5.70 -9.34
C ALA A 107 2.71 5.84 -10.87
N SER A 108 2.55 4.73 -11.59
CA SER A 108 2.37 4.67 -13.04
C SER A 108 1.01 5.24 -13.45
N ASN A 109 0.79 5.40 -14.75
CA ASN A 109 -0.54 5.81 -15.27
C ASN A 109 -1.65 4.83 -14.85
N ILE A 110 -1.34 3.52 -14.85
CA ILE A 110 -2.30 2.49 -14.41
C ILE A 110 -2.52 2.56 -12.90
N GLY A 111 -1.48 2.64 -12.09
CA GLY A 111 -1.62 2.68 -10.64
C GLY A 111 -2.33 3.93 -10.14
N ARG A 112 -2.10 5.10 -10.78
CA ARG A 112 -2.80 6.36 -10.48
C ARG A 112 -4.28 6.35 -10.86
N ASP A 113 -4.68 5.53 -11.82
CA ASP A 113 -6.08 5.29 -12.20
C ASP A 113 -6.71 4.23 -11.27
N LEU A 114 -6.03 3.11 -11.07
CA LEU A 114 -6.54 1.93 -10.39
C LEU A 114 -6.63 2.08 -8.87
N GLY A 115 -5.56 2.60 -8.24
CA GLY A 115 -5.48 2.73 -6.77
C GLY A 115 -6.64 3.53 -6.17
N PRO A 116 -6.92 4.77 -6.63
CA PRO A 116 -8.05 5.55 -6.14
C PRO A 116 -9.41 4.88 -6.39
N ARG A 117 -9.55 4.15 -7.50
CA ARG A 117 -10.78 3.44 -7.82
C ARG A 117 -11.03 2.26 -6.85
N CYS A 118 -9.98 1.51 -6.53
CA CYS A 118 -10.04 0.45 -5.51
C CYS A 118 -10.34 1.04 -4.13
N ALA A 119 -9.67 2.11 -3.72
CA ALA A 119 -9.89 2.77 -2.44
C ALA A 119 -11.34 3.26 -2.28
N ALA A 120 -11.90 3.89 -3.34
CA ALA A 120 -13.28 4.35 -3.34
C ALA A 120 -14.27 3.18 -3.22
N ARG A 121 -14.05 2.07 -3.92
CA ARG A 121 -14.92 0.89 -3.87
C ARG A 121 -14.87 0.18 -2.52
N LEU A 122 -13.70 0.13 -1.89
CA LEU A 122 -13.49 -0.48 -0.57
C LEU A 122 -13.83 0.48 0.59
N HIS A 123 -14.17 1.74 0.29
CA HIS A 123 -14.40 2.80 1.28
C HIS A 123 -13.23 2.98 2.26
N THR A 124 -12.00 2.98 1.74
CA THR A 124 -10.79 3.21 2.52
C THR A 124 -10.03 4.45 2.03
N GLY A 125 -8.94 4.83 2.74
CA GLY A 125 -8.08 5.94 2.36
C GLY A 125 -6.95 5.51 1.41
N LEU A 126 -6.56 6.43 0.51
CA LEU A 126 -5.37 6.28 -0.33
C LEU A 126 -4.56 7.57 -0.28
N CYS A 127 -3.25 7.44 -0.07
CA CYS A 127 -2.30 8.53 -0.27
C CYS A 127 -1.63 8.39 -1.63
N ALA A 128 -1.74 9.42 -2.47
CA ALA A 128 -1.16 9.39 -3.81
C ALA A 128 0.25 9.99 -3.82
N ASP A 129 1.13 9.43 -4.67
CA ASP A 129 2.47 9.92 -4.96
C ASP A 129 3.35 10.03 -3.71
N CYS A 130 3.38 8.98 -2.90
CA CYS A 130 4.21 8.89 -1.73
C CYS A 130 5.69 8.76 -2.13
N THR A 131 6.54 9.43 -1.36
CA THR A 131 8.00 9.40 -1.55
C THR A 131 8.72 8.76 -0.36
N HIS A 132 8.00 8.49 0.74
CA HIS A 132 8.54 7.79 1.89
C HIS A 132 7.42 7.08 2.65
N LEU A 133 7.70 5.86 3.11
CA LEU A 133 6.77 4.99 3.83
C LEU A 133 7.45 4.42 5.08
N ASP A 134 6.73 4.42 6.21
CA ASP A 134 7.13 3.77 7.46
C ASP A 134 5.92 3.15 8.16
N VAL A 135 6.12 2.07 8.88
CA VAL A 135 5.14 1.49 9.80
C VAL A 135 5.63 1.53 11.25
N ASP A 136 6.93 1.45 11.48
CA ASP A 136 7.52 1.55 12.81
C ASP A 136 7.65 3.01 13.26
N MET A 137 7.17 3.35 14.46
CA MET A 137 7.19 4.73 14.97
C MET A 137 8.60 5.23 15.33
N PRO A 138 9.48 4.47 15.95
CA PRO A 138 10.88 4.82 16.14
C PRO A 138 11.59 5.20 14.84
N ILE A 139 11.49 4.36 13.81
CA ILE A 139 12.11 4.61 12.48
C ILE A 139 11.56 5.89 11.86
N TYR A 140 10.24 6.07 11.88
CA TYR A 140 9.60 7.28 11.39
C TYR A 140 10.06 8.55 12.15
N LYS A 141 10.24 8.48 13.47
CA LYS A 141 10.75 9.61 14.26
C LYS A 141 12.20 9.95 13.90
N ASP A 142 13.04 8.96 13.64
CA ASP A 142 14.41 9.19 13.20
C ASP A 142 14.43 9.87 11.82
N PHE A 143 13.61 9.40 10.89
CA PHE A 143 13.41 10.09 9.61
C PHE A 143 12.96 11.55 9.80
N LEU A 144 12.01 11.82 10.70
CA LEU A 144 11.58 13.20 10.96
C LEU A 144 12.66 14.09 11.58
N ARG A 145 13.54 13.53 12.42
CA ARG A 145 14.67 14.29 13.01
C ARG A 145 15.68 14.70 11.96
N GLU A 146 15.86 13.88 10.92
CA GLU A 146 16.79 14.16 9.82
C GLU A 146 16.17 15.05 8.73
N ALA A 147 14.90 14.81 8.38
CA ALA A 147 14.28 15.36 7.18
C ALA A 147 13.28 16.51 7.47
N SER A 148 12.97 16.82 8.73
CA SER A 148 11.97 17.85 9.05
C SER A 148 12.53 19.01 9.88
N THR A 149 11.77 20.10 9.92
CA THR A 149 12.04 21.28 10.77
C THR A 149 11.26 21.26 12.08
N LEU A 150 10.65 20.13 12.43
CA LEU A 150 9.86 19.99 13.65
C LEU A 150 10.77 19.98 14.90
N ALA A 151 10.29 20.63 15.96
CA ALA A 151 10.99 20.59 17.25
C ALA A 151 11.00 19.16 17.83
N PRO A 152 12.12 18.71 18.44
CA PRO A 152 12.26 17.36 18.97
C PRO A 152 11.12 16.93 19.88
N GLU A 153 10.63 17.82 20.73
CA GLU A 153 9.55 17.55 21.68
C GLU A 153 8.22 17.21 20.97
N LYS A 154 8.00 17.80 19.79
CA LYS A 154 6.83 17.47 18.96
C LYS A 154 6.96 16.09 18.33
N ILE A 155 8.15 15.75 17.83
CA ILE A 155 8.44 14.44 17.25
C ILE A 155 8.25 13.35 18.31
N ASP A 156 8.79 13.53 19.51
CA ASP A 156 8.71 12.56 20.60
C ASP A 156 7.27 12.27 21.03
N GLY A 157 6.39 13.27 20.95
CA GLY A 157 4.96 13.13 21.27
C GLY A 157 4.08 12.44 20.21
N MET A 158 4.61 12.06 19.03
CA MET A 158 3.83 11.57 17.88
C MET A 158 3.42 10.09 17.95
N ASN A 159 2.96 9.57 19.09
CA ASN A 159 2.53 8.18 19.21
C ASN A 159 1.01 7.98 18.98
N SER A 160 0.26 9.07 18.86
CA SER A 160 -1.18 9.03 18.73
C SER A 160 -1.71 10.18 17.88
N ALA A 161 -2.84 9.95 17.23
CA ALA A 161 -3.59 10.96 16.49
C ALA A 161 -5.01 11.12 17.05
N MET A 162 -5.53 12.34 16.98
CA MET A 162 -6.95 12.63 17.28
C MET A 162 -7.77 12.43 15.99
N VAL A 163 -8.71 11.50 16.01
CA VAL A 163 -9.58 11.20 14.88
C VAL A 163 -11.03 11.26 15.35
N LEU A 164 -11.81 12.18 14.81
CA LEU A 164 -13.22 12.39 15.20
C LEU A 164 -13.44 12.58 16.72
N GLY A 165 -12.49 13.15 17.42
CA GLY A 165 -12.56 13.39 18.86
C GLY A 165 -12.06 12.23 19.72
N GLU A 166 -11.66 11.14 19.14
CA GLU A 166 -11.07 9.98 19.82
C GLU A 166 -9.56 9.90 19.59
N LYS A 167 -8.83 9.48 20.61
CA LYS A 167 -7.38 9.28 20.54
C LYS A 167 -7.09 7.87 20.05
N HIS A 168 -6.43 7.77 18.89
CA HIS A 168 -5.98 6.52 18.30
C HIS A 168 -4.47 6.37 18.49
N ASP A 169 -4.03 5.16 18.85
CA ASP A 169 -2.63 4.76 18.75
C ASP A 169 -2.29 4.51 17.28
N VAL A 170 -1.31 5.25 16.77
CA VAL A 170 -0.87 5.18 15.37
C VAL A 170 0.56 4.65 15.24
N SER A 171 1.08 4.04 16.31
CA SER A 171 2.46 3.58 16.36
C SER A 171 2.81 2.56 15.26
N ARG A 172 1.85 1.75 14.86
CA ARG A 172 2.01 0.72 13.80
C ARG A 172 1.23 1.02 12.51
N ASP A 173 0.53 2.15 12.43
CA ASP A 173 -0.13 2.55 11.19
C ASP A 173 0.89 2.92 10.11
N LEU A 174 0.56 2.66 8.85
CA LEU A 174 1.37 3.12 7.71
C LEU A 174 1.40 4.65 7.67
N LYS A 175 2.61 5.23 7.79
CA LYS A 175 2.90 6.66 7.61
C LYS A 175 3.29 6.87 6.16
N MET A 176 2.44 7.58 5.43
CA MET A 176 2.58 7.82 3.98
C MET A 176 2.99 9.28 3.78
N THR A 177 4.27 9.53 3.51
CA THR A 177 4.80 10.89 3.33
C THR A 177 4.86 11.24 1.86
N ARG A 178 4.31 12.40 1.53
CA ARG A 178 4.25 12.93 0.16
C ARG A 178 4.54 14.42 0.10
N PRO A 179 5.07 14.93 -1.02
CA PRO A 179 5.16 16.36 -1.25
C PRO A 179 3.76 16.98 -1.43
N ALA A 180 3.59 18.16 -0.86
CA ALA A 180 2.38 18.99 -0.96
C ALA A 180 2.73 20.43 -1.33
N PHE A 181 1.76 21.18 -1.80
CA PHE A 181 1.93 22.59 -2.19
C PHE A 181 3.13 22.85 -3.11
N GLY A 182 3.23 22.05 -4.20
CA GLY A 182 4.31 22.17 -5.17
C GLY A 182 5.70 21.75 -4.63
N GLY A 183 5.72 20.92 -3.59
CA GLY A 183 6.96 20.42 -2.98
C GLY A 183 7.52 21.29 -1.86
N HIS A 184 6.84 22.39 -1.51
CA HIS A 184 7.27 23.27 -0.42
C HIS A 184 7.04 22.69 0.99
N LEU A 185 6.13 21.73 1.09
CA LEU A 185 5.83 21.03 2.35
C LEU A 185 5.82 19.52 2.10
N MET A 186 6.18 18.76 3.13
CA MET A 186 5.96 17.32 3.19
C MET A 186 4.79 17.04 4.11
N ALA A 187 3.80 16.30 3.63
CA ALA A 187 2.64 15.88 4.41
C ALA A 187 2.70 14.39 4.66
N THR A 188 2.56 13.98 5.92
CA THR A 188 2.40 12.57 6.28
C THR A 188 0.94 12.27 6.55
N ILE A 189 0.42 11.28 5.83
CA ILE A 189 -0.97 10.83 5.89
C ILE A 189 -1.00 9.46 6.57
N ILE A 190 -2.00 9.24 7.41
CA ILE A 190 -2.30 7.96 8.05
C ILE A 190 -3.76 7.58 7.80
N CYS A 191 -4.06 6.29 7.88
CA CYS A 191 -5.42 5.76 7.74
C CYS A 191 -5.79 4.92 8.98
N PRO A 192 -6.07 5.54 10.16
CA PRO A 192 -6.18 4.82 11.43
C PRO A 192 -7.50 4.06 11.61
N ARG A 193 -8.50 4.27 10.75
CA ARG A 193 -9.85 3.72 10.92
C ARG A 193 -10.22 2.63 9.94
N PHE A 194 -9.57 2.57 8.79
CA PHE A 194 -9.96 1.69 7.69
C PHE A 194 -8.75 0.91 7.17
N ARG A 195 -9.02 -0.30 6.67
CA ARG A 195 -8.03 -1.13 5.97
C ARG A 195 -8.59 -1.57 4.60
N PRO A 196 -7.69 -1.90 3.66
CA PRO A 196 -6.25 -1.68 3.72
C PRO A 196 -5.88 -0.18 3.76
N ALA A 197 -4.73 0.15 4.35
CA ALA A 197 -4.08 1.43 4.10
C ALA A 197 -3.47 1.37 2.69
N MET A 198 -3.77 2.37 1.84
CA MET A 198 -3.39 2.30 0.43
C MET A 198 -2.49 3.48 0.04
N ALA A 199 -1.50 3.22 -0.81
CA ALA A 199 -0.63 4.24 -1.37
C ALA A 199 -0.33 3.99 -2.85
N THR A 200 -0.14 5.07 -3.62
CA THR A 200 0.66 5.02 -4.84
C THR A 200 2.06 5.59 -4.54
N VAL A 201 3.10 4.93 -5.04
CA VAL A 201 4.52 5.22 -4.70
C VAL A 201 5.34 5.37 -5.97
#